data_047ae044b37cc0a21c3efb8697b3151d
#
_entry.id   047ae044b37cc0a21c3efb8697b3151d
#
_cell.length_a   1.000
_cell.length_b   1.000
_cell.length_c   1.000
_cell.angle_alpha   90.00
_cell.angle_beta   90.00
_cell.angle_gamma   90.00
#
_symmetry.space_group_name_H-M   'P 1'
#
loop_
_entity.id
_entity.type
_entity.pdbx_description
1 polymer ?
#
loop_
_entity_poly.entity_id
_entity_poly.type
_entity_poly.pdbx_seq_one_letter_code
_entity_poly.pdbx_strand_id
1 'polypeptide(L)'
;NESPITAFKNENDIVILQPKEIYMVRVENKDTIIYGKEHRYRSRKRLYEMQQQLGAGFMQISKSTLVNLSYMSNVEAGFSGTLLLKLKNGCKDYVSRKYLPEFKKYLGL
;
A
#
# COMPACT_ATOMS: atom_id res chain seq x y z
N ASN A 1 -7.51 15.75 -9.73
CA ASN A 1 -6.69 16.74 -9.08
C ASN A 1 -5.87 16.11 -7.96
N GLU A 2 -4.66 15.72 -8.31
CA GLU A 2 -3.82 14.93 -7.42
C GLU A 2 -2.73 15.78 -6.80
N SER A 3 -2.68 15.76 -5.46
CA SER A 3 -1.58 16.39 -4.76
C SER A 3 -0.39 15.45 -4.70
N PRO A 4 0.83 15.96 -4.88
CA PRO A 4 1.99 15.12 -4.73
C PRO A 4 2.15 14.64 -3.28
N ILE A 5 2.79 13.51 -3.13
CA ILE A 5 3.06 12.91 -1.83
C ILE A 5 4.46 13.27 -1.41
N THR A 6 4.61 13.93 -0.28
CA THR A 6 5.91 14.25 0.28
C THR A 6 6.39 13.10 1.15
N ALA A 7 7.61 12.66 0.91
CA ALA A 7 8.19 11.54 1.64
C ALA A 7 9.66 11.82 1.93
N PHE A 8 10.27 10.99 2.76
CA PHE A 8 11.65 11.17 3.20
C PHE A 8 12.46 9.94 2.84
N LYS A 9 13.47 10.13 2.05
CA LYS A 9 14.43 9.07 1.75
C LYS A 9 15.37 8.88 2.93
N ASN A 10 15.77 9.99 3.54
CA ASN A 10 16.48 10.01 4.81
C ASN A 10 16.16 11.35 5.47
N GLU A 11 16.80 11.66 6.59
CA GLU A 11 16.48 12.86 7.37
C GLU A 11 16.59 14.17 6.58
N ASN A 12 17.49 14.22 5.59
CA ASN A 12 17.78 15.44 4.86
C ASN A 12 17.33 15.39 3.41
N ASP A 13 16.65 14.35 2.99
CA ASP A 13 16.32 14.19 1.58
C ASP A 13 14.82 13.99 1.44
N ILE A 14 14.14 15.07 1.04
CA ILE A 14 12.69 15.07 0.83
C ILE A 14 12.44 14.71 -0.63
N VAL A 15 11.57 13.74 -0.84
CA VAL A 15 11.21 13.25 -2.16
C VAL A 15 9.75 13.58 -2.41
N ILE A 16 9.43 13.94 -3.64
CA ILE A 16 8.06 14.22 -4.04
C ILE A 16 7.61 13.11 -4.98
N LEU A 17 6.59 12.36 -4.56
CA LEU A 17 6.11 11.20 -5.29
C LEU A 17 4.72 11.45 -5.86
N GLN A 18 4.49 10.91 -7.05
CA GLN A 18 3.15 10.85 -7.61
C GLN A 18 2.51 9.51 -7.21
N PRO A 19 1.19 9.45 -7.11
CA PRO A 19 0.53 8.19 -6.73
C PRO A 19 0.95 7.00 -7.59
N LYS A 20 1.19 7.21 -8.88
CA LYS A 20 1.61 6.14 -9.78
C LYS A 20 2.98 5.57 -9.47
N GLU A 21 3.76 6.26 -8.65
CA GLU A 21 5.08 5.78 -8.22
C GLU A 21 4.99 4.94 -6.96
N ILE A 22 3.83 4.88 -6.34
CA ILE A 22 3.64 4.22 -5.06
C ILE A 22 2.98 2.85 -5.27
N TYR A 23 3.61 1.81 -4.78
CA TYR A 23 3.10 0.44 -4.88
C TYR A 23 2.35 0.03 -3.63
N MET A 24 2.88 0.38 -2.47
CA MET A 24 2.31 -0.05 -1.20
C MET A 24 2.67 0.97 -0.12
N VAL A 25 1.76 1.17 0.83
CA VAL A 25 2.03 1.97 2.03
C VAL A 25 1.74 1.09 3.23
N ARG A 26 2.68 0.97 4.13
CA ARG A 26 2.51 0.08 5.29
C ARG A 26 3.09 0.71 6.54
N VAL A 27 2.37 0.56 7.65
CA VAL A 27 2.86 1.00 8.96
C VAL A 27 3.73 -0.11 9.53
N GLU A 28 5.00 0.22 9.82
CA GLU A 28 5.98 -0.71 10.39
C GLU A 28 6.62 -0.03 11.59
N ASN A 29 6.50 -0.63 12.76
CA ASN A 29 7.07 -0.05 13.97
C ASN A 29 6.67 1.40 14.17
N LYS A 30 5.38 1.70 13.98
CA LYS A 30 4.80 3.04 14.12
C LYS A 30 5.19 4.03 13.03
N ASP A 31 6.05 3.65 12.10
CA ASP A 31 6.42 4.50 10.98
C ASP A 31 5.58 4.12 9.74
N THR A 32 5.17 5.13 9.00
CA THR A 32 4.49 4.92 7.73
C THR A 32 5.54 4.83 6.64
N ILE A 33 5.62 3.67 5.99
CA ILE A 33 6.62 3.39 4.96
C ILE A 33 5.94 3.33 3.60
N ILE A 34 6.48 4.05 2.64
CA ILE A 34 5.99 4.05 1.27
C ILE A 34 6.95 3.22 0.42
N TYR A 35 6.40 2.24 -0.28
CA TYR A 35 7.18 1.37 -1.17
C TYR A 35 6.96 1.81 -2.61
N GLY A 36 8.05 2.24 -3.26
CA GLY A 36 8.03 2.53 -4.69
C GLY A 36 8.50 1.34 -5.49
N LYS A 37 8.87 1.57 -6.73
CA LYS A 37 9.30 0.50 -7.60
C LYS A 37 10.57 -0.19 -7.07
N GLU A 38 11.55 0.60 -6.63
CA GLU A 38 12.84 0.05 -6.19
C GLU A 38 13.29 0.60 -4.84
N HIS A 39 12.66 1.66 -4.37
CA HIS A 39 13.06 2.30 -3.13
C HIS A 39 11.91 2.38 -2.17
N ARG A 40 12.23 2.61 -0.91
CA ARG A 40 11.20 2.84 0.09
C ARG A 40 11.51 4.15 0.79
N TYR A 41 10.45 4.78 1.29
CA TYR A 41 10.51 6.10 1.87
C TYR A 41 9.69 6.14 3.14
N ARG A 42 9.92 7.11 3.97
CA ARG A 42 9.13 7.30 5.19
C ARG A 42 8.21 8.50 5.00
N SER A 43 6.99 8.38 5.49
CA SER A 43 6.02 9.46 5.49
C SER A 43 5.71 9.86 6.93
N ARG A 44 5.41 11.15 7.14
CA ARG A 44 4.93 11.61 8.44
C ARG A 44 3.41 11.50 8.56
N LYS A 45 2.74 11.13 7.49
CA LYS A 45 1.29 10.98 7.50
C LYS A 45 0.89 9.63 8.07
N ARG A 46 -0.29 9.60 8.68
CA ARG A 46 -0.86 8.34 9.13
C ARG A 46 -1.49 7.61 7.96
N LEU A 47 -1.73 6.32 8.12
CA LEU A 47 -2.25 5.51 7.03
C LEU A 47 -3.58 6.05 6.51
N TYR A 48 -4.49 6.46 7.40
CA TYR A 48 -5.79 6.97 6.93
C TYR A 48 -5.65 8.28 6.17
N GLU A 49 -4.66 9.11 6.51
CA GLU A 49 -4.39 10.33 5.76
C GLU A 49 -3.86 10.02 4.37
N MET A 50 -2.99 9.01 4.29
CA MET A 50 -2.49 8.54 3.00
C MET A 50 -3.61 8.01 2.13
N GLN A 51 -4.52 7.24 2.73
CA GLN A 51 -5.65 6.69 1.98
C GLN A 51 -6.55 7.79 1.42
N GLN A 52 -6.82 8.82 2.20
CA GLN A 52 -7.61 9.94 1.74
C GLN A 52 -6.93 10.67 0.59
N GLN A 53 -5.64 10.87 0.69
CA GLN A 53 -4.89 11.59 -0.33
C GLN A 53 -4.72 10.78 -1.61
N LEU A 54 -4.48 9.47 -1.48
CA LEU A 54 -4.25 8.61 -2.64
C LEU A 54 -5.55 8.22 -3.35
N GLY A 55 -6.65 8.13 -2.62
CA GLY A 55 -7.97 7.94 -3.22
C GLY A 55 -8.28 6.51 -3.64
N ALA A 56 -9.23 6.39 -4.56
CA ALA A 56 -9.86 5.12 -4.90
C ALA A 56 -8.97 4.11 -5.62
N GLY A 57 -7.83 4.55 -6.14
CA GLY A 57 -6.88 3.63 -6.76
C GLY A 57 -6.08 2.79 -5.77
N PHE A 58 -6.26 3.05 -4.48
CA PHE A 58 -5.58 2.32 -3.42
C PHE A 58 -6.61 1.65 -2.51
N MET A 59 -6.31 0.44 -2.09
CA MET A 59 -7.21 -0.33 -1.23
C MET A 59 -6.51 -0.75 0.03
N GLN A 60 -7.20 -0.66 1.16
CA GLN A 60 -6.69 -1.16 2.42
C GLN A 60 -6.91 -2.67 2.48
N ILE A 61 -5.84 -3.41 2.76
CA ILE A 61 -5.92 -4.87 2.81
C ILE A 61 -5.69 -5.43 4.20
N SER A 62 -5.27 -4.57 5.12
CA SER A 62 -5.15 -4.92 6.53
C SER A 62 -5.18 -3.63 7.33
N LYS A 63 -5.15 -3.76 8.64
CA LYS A 63 -5.14 -2.61 9.51
C LYS A 63 -3.97 -1.66 9.21
N SER A 64 -2.87 -2.19 8.70
CA SER A 64 -1.65 -1.40 8.52
C SER A 64 -1.20 -1.22 7.07
N THR A 65 -1.94 -1.72 6.08
CA THR A 65 -1.42 -1.75 4.71
C THR A 65 -2.42 -1.27 3.67
N LEU A 66 -1.95 -0.36 2.81
CA LEU A 66 -2.64 0.08 1.60
C LEU A 66 -1.86 -0.43 0.39
N VAL A 67 -2.55 -0.86 -0.66
CA VAL A 67 -1.89 -1.29 -1.90
C VAL A 67 -2.46 -0.52 -3.08
N ASN A 68 -1.59 -0.25 -4.05
CA ASN A 68 -2.00 0.33 -5.32
C ASN A 68 -2.59 -0.77 -6.18
N LEU A 69 -3.87 -0.65 -6.48
CA LEU A 69 -4.59 -1.68 -7.23
C LEU A 69 -4.00 -1.92 -8.62
N SER A 70 -3.38 -0.91 -9.22
CA SER A 70 -2.76 -1.03 -10.54
C SER A 70 -1.55 -1.94 -10.57
N TYR A 71 -0.96 -2.20 -9.40
CA TYR A 71 0.29 -2.96 -9.33
C TYR A 71 0.14 -4.33 -8.70
N MET A 72 -1.08 -4.81 -8.56
CA MET A 72 -1.30 -6.18 -8.08
C MET A 72 -0.84 -7.16 -9.14
N SER A 73 -0.10 -8.18 -8.71
CA SER A 73 0.44 -9.20 -9.60
C SER A 73 -0.34 -10.50 -9.50
N ASN A 74 -0.39 -11.06 -8.31
CA ASN A 74 -1.09 -12.33 -8.12
C ASN A 74 -1.44 -12.51 -6.66
N VAL A 75 -2.33 -13.47 -6.41
CA VAL A 75 -2.85 -13.77 -5.09
C VAL A 75 -2.72 -15.26 -4.84
N GLU A 76 -2.25 -15.64 -3.66
CA GLU A 76 -2.14 -17.03 -3.25
C GLU A 76 -2.90 -17.25 -1.96
N ALA A 77 -3.26 -18.49 -1.69
CA ALA A 77 -3.85 -18.84 -0.40
C ALA A 77 -2.83 -18.58 0.71
N GLY A 78 -3.25 -17.87 1.74
CA GLY A 78 -2.44 -17.62 2.91
C GLY A 78 -2.84 -18.51 4.07
N PHE A 79 -2.23 -18.29 5.21
CA PHE A 79 -2.54 -19.07 6.40
C PHE A 79 -3.84 -18.58 7.03
N SER A 80 -4.52 -19.47 7.74
CA SER A 80 -5.70 -19.14 8.57
C SER A 80 -6.78 -18.35 7.81
N GLY A 81 -7.02 -18.71 6.54
CA GLY A 81 -8.08 -18.09 5.77
C GLY A 81 -7.75 -16.73 5.21
N THR A 82 -6.47 -16.31 5.25
CA THR A 82 -6.04 -15.08 4.60
C THR A 82 -5.65 -15.35 3.15
N LEU A 83 -5.38 -14.27 2.40
CA LEU A 83 -4.79 -14.36 1.08
C LEU A 83 -3.46 -13.61 1.09
N LEU A 84 -2.48 -14.11 0.38
CA LEU A 84 -1.20 -13.42 0.22
C LEU A 84 -1.22 -12.71 -1.12
N LEU A 85 -1.18 -11.38 -1.06
CA LEU A 85 -1.14 -10.55 -2.26
C LEU A 85 0.30 -10.20 -2.59
N LYS A 86 0.67 -10.37 -3.86
CA LYS A 86 1.98 -9.99 -4.35
C LYS A 86 1.84 -8.86 -5.35
N LEU A 87 2.75 -7.90 -5.27
CA LEU A 87 2.77 -6.75 -6.15
C LEU A 87 3.89 -6.88 -7.18
N LYS A 88 3.79 -6.09 -8.24
CA LYS A 88 4.72 -6.19 -9.38
C LYS A 88 6.15 -5.78 -9.04
N ASN A 89 6.36 -5.08 -7.94
CA ASN A 89 7.71 -4.71 -7.49
C ASN A 89 8.33 -5.73 -6.53
N GLY A 90 7.63 -6.84 -6.28
CA GLY A 90 8.11 -7.86 -5.36
C GLY A 90 7.61 -7.72 -3.93
N CYS A 91 6.96 -6.61 -3.60
CA CYS A 91 6.34 -6.46 -2.30
C CYS A 91 5.19 -7.44 -2.14
N LYS A 92 4.96 -7.88 -0.92
CA LYS A 92 3.84 -8.77 -0.62
C LYS A 92 3.33 -8.52 0.77
N ASP A 93 2.04 -8.78 0.97
CA ASP A 93 1.43 -8.71 2.29
C ASP A 93 0.14 -9.50 2.28
N TYR A 94 -0.34 -9.81 3.47
CA TYR A 94 -1.57 -10.59 3.61
C TYR A 94 -2.78 -9.68 3.61
N VAL A 95 -3.82 -10.12 2.92
CA VAL A 95 -5.15 -9.52 3.03
C VAL A 95 -5.80 -10.20 4.23
N SER A 96 -6.01 -9.44 5.30
CA SER A 96 -6.56 -10.02 6.52
C SER A 96 -8.04 -10.33 6.35
N ARG A 97 -8.57 -11.23 7.20
CA ARG A 97 -9.94 -11.71 7.04
C ARG A 97 -10.98 -10.61 7.06
N LYS A 98 -10.76 -9.56 7.84
CA LYS A 98 -11.69 -8.43 7.88
C LYS A 98 -11.82 -7.74 6.53
N TYR A 99 -10.76 -7.72 5.76
CA TYR A 99 -10.71 -7.00 4.49
C TYR A 99 -10.96 -7.89 3.27
N LEU A 100 -11.07 -9.20 3.48
CA LEU A 100 -11.28 -10.15 2.38
C LEU A 100 -12.58 -9.93 1.60
N PRO A 101 -13.72 -9.64 2.24
CA PRO A 101 -14.95 -9.48 1.44
C PRO A 101 -14.84 -8.41 0.38
N GLU A 102 -14.33 -7.24 0.74
CA GLU A 102 -14.17 -6.16 -0.21
C GLU A 102 -13.11 -6.48 -1.26
N PHE A 103 -12.02 -7.09 -0.84
CA PHE A 103 -10.94 -7.46 -1.74
C PHE A 103 -11.42 -8.48 -2.78
N LYS A 104 -12.13 -9.52 -2.35
CA LYS A 104 -12.67 -10.53 -3.25
C LYS A 104 -13.70 -9.92 -4.19
N LYS A 105 -14.53 -9.02 -3.68
CA LYS A 105 -15.52 -8.34 -4.52
C LYS A 105 -14.83 -7.57 -5.65
N TYR A 106 -13.76 -6.87 -5.32
CA TYR A 106 -13.01 -6.13 -6.32
C TYR A 106 -12.45 -7.05 -7.41
N LEU A 107 -11.98 -8.24 -7.02
CA LEU A 107 -11.43 -9.20 -7.97
C LEU A 107 -12.50 -10.00 -8.71
N GLY A 108 -13.77 -9.86 -8.34
CA GLY A 108 -14.84 -10.62 -8.95
C GLY A 108 -14.93 -12.06 -8.46
N LEU A 109 -14.45 -12.31 -7.27
CA LEU A 109 -14.46 -13.65 -6.69
C LEU A 109 -15.68 -13.90 -5.80
#